data_b75d5aa82d32e2660b769c4b5461611d
#
_entry.id   b75d5aa82d32e2660b769c4b5461611d
#
_cell.length_a   1.000
_cell.length_b   1.000
_cell.length_c   1.000
_cell.angle_alpha   90.00
_cell.angle_beta   90.00
_cell.angle_gamma   90.00
#
_symmetry.space_group_name_H-M   'P 1'
#
loop_
_entity.id
_entity.type
_entity.pdbx_description
1 polymer ?
#
loop_
_entity_poly.entity_id
_entity_poly.type
_entity_poly.pdbx_seq_one_letter_code
_entity_poly.pdbx_strand_id
1 'polypeptide(L)'
;HCIGSIWLTLATSQSKLLYSGDYYPDSQLYYCDSIDQTDADLAIIDCAYATQTFTAADWLYQFNKLLERSNHNLLMPVPKNGRGLELAALILSQRSDLKLILDESLFKQYTQLEQNKLWLKPYNLKSTDGIRSVHLIGDPQIQLDKSRQLAEWYLKNGTIILSGTCYKDSYAEQISRQHVHTLIYPIHPNLTMVKELIKHNYFKKVVLFHSQEIIEI
;
A
#
# COMPACT_ATOMS: atom_id res chain seq x y z
N HIS A 1 4.57 6.21 0.49
CA HIS A 1 3.73 5.49 1.48
C HIS A 1 2.29 6.00 1.49
N CYS A 2 2.02 7.18 2.01
CA CYS A 2 0.70 7.83 1.95
C CYS A 2 0.86 9.36 1.94
N ILE A 3 -0.22 10.08 1.59
CA ILE A 3 -0.21 11.55 1.68
C ILE A 3 0.03 11.98 3.12
N GLY A 4 0.99 12.91 3.31
CA GLY A 4 1.44 13.38 4.61
C GLY A 4 2.63 12.60 5.19
N SER A 5 3.07 11.50 4.56
CA SER A 5 4.38 10.93 4.86
C SER A 5 5.46 11.92 4.44
N ILE A 6 6.44 12.13 5.31
CA ILE A 6 7.57 13.04 5.07
C ILE A 6 8.88 12.33 5.38
N TRP A 7 9.91 12.71 4.69
CA TRP A 7 11.28 12.53 5.13
C TRP A 7 11.88 13.90 5.48
N LEU A 8 12.88 13.91 6.31
CA LEU A 8 13.48 15.17 6.78
C LEU A 8 14.97 15.04 7.02
N THR A 9 15.65 16.18 6.96
CA THR A 9 17.03 16.32 7.46
C THR A 9 17.05 17.30 8.63
N LEU A 10 17.81 16.95 9.67
CA LEU A 10 18.10 17.79 10.81
C LEU A 10 19.60 18.10 10.80
N ALA A 11 19.92 19.38 10.69
CA ALA A 11 21.32 19.83 10.68
C ALA A 11 21.64 20.68 11.91
N THR A 12 22.78 20.41 12.54
CA THR A 12 23.39 21.24 13.57
C THR A 12 24.73 21.78 13.07
N SER A 13 25.43 22.56 13.86
CA SER A 13 26.80 22.99 13.52
C SER A 13 27.83 21.85 13.48
N GLN A 14 27.49 20.66 14.00
CA GLN A 14 28.43 19.54 14.15
C GLN A 14 27.99 18.26 13.41
N SER A 15 26.71 18.11 13.10
CA SER A 15 26.19 16.86 12.51
C SER A 15 24.91 17.08 11.73
N LYS A 16 24.67 16.16 10.78
CA LYS A 16 23.46 16.10 9.95
C LYS A 16 22.83 14.72 10.06
N LEU A 17 21.54 14.68 10.39
CA LEU A 17 20.71 13.46 10.45
C LEU A 17 19.73 13.49 9.29
N LEU A 18 19.55 12.35 8.63
CA LEU A 18 18.41 12.08 7.75
C LEU A 18 17.49 11.06 8.42
N TYR A 19 16.18 11.31 8.38
CA TYR A 19 15.15 10.37 8.77
C TYR A 19 14.14 10.21 7.62
N SER A 20 14.03 8.99 7.08
CA SER A 20 13.17 8.75 5.91
C SER A 20 11.68 8.75 6.23
N GLY A 21 11.28 8.56 7.49
CA GLY A 21 9.90 8.18 7.79
C GLY A 21 9.52 6.90 7.05
N ASP A 22 8.23 6.59 7.01
CA ASP A 22 7.69 5.53 6.15
C ASP A 22 7.82 5.97 4.70
N TYR A 23 8.82 5.45 4.00
CA TYR A 23 9.23 5.87 2.67
C TYR A 23 8.92 4.79 1.62
N TYR A 24 8.24 5.17 0.55
CA TYR A 24 8.06 4.32 -0.63
C TYR A 24 7.97 5.18 -1.88
N PRO A 25 9.01 5.23 -2.72
CA PRO A 25 9.08 6.15 -3.86
C PRO A 25 8.23 5.72 -5.06
N ASP A 26 7.93 4.41 -5.21
CA ASP A 26 7.29 3.85 -6.39
C ASP A 26 5.75 3.89 -6.33
N SER A 27 5.18 4.94 -5.73
CA SER A 27 3.73 5.09 -5.73
C SER A 27 3.19 5.27 -7.15
N GLN A 28 2.10 4.56 -7.47
CA GLN A 28 1.42 4.68 -8.75
C GLN A 28 0.40 5.83 -8.76
N LEU A 29 0.04 6.33 -7.59
CA LEU A 29 -1.00 7.35 -7.42
C LEU A 29 -0.44 8.69 -6.96
N TYR A 30 0.50 8.68 -6.02
CA TYR A 30 0.98 9.88 -5.35
C TYR A 30 2.36 10.30 -5.86
N TYR A 31 2.56 11.62 -5.93
CA TYR A 31 3.91 12.14 -6.09
C TYR A 31 4.71 11.89 -4.80
N CYS A 32 5.94 11.45 -4.96
CA CYS A 32 6.87 11.24 -3.86
C CYS A 32 8.20 11.91 -4.17
N ASP A 33 8.63 12.81 -3.30
CA ASP A 33 9.97 13.40 -3.41
C ASP A 33 11.04 12.33 -3.15
N SER A 34 11.97 12.20 -4.06
CA SER A 34 13.09 11.28 -3.91
C SER A 34 14.10 11.78 -2.87
N ILE A 35 14.65 10.85 -2.10
CA ILE A 35 15.87 11.08 -1.31
C ILE A 35 17.03 10.79 -2.25
N ASP A 36 17.60 11.83 -2.83
CA ASP A 36 18.68 11.73 -3.82
C ASP A 36 19.74 12.81 -3.60
N GLN A 37 21.01 12.48 -3.85
CA GLN A 37 22.17 13.35 -3.68
C GLN A 37 22.22 14.07 -2.32
N THR A 38 21.70 13.42 -1.29
CA THR A 38 21.62 13.96 0.08
C THR A 38 22.82 13.44 0.88
N ASP A 39 23.46 14.32 1.66
CA ASP A 39 24.50 13.97 2.62
C ASP A 39 23.94 13.89 4.04
N ALA A 40 24.44 12.97 4.86
CA ALA A 40 24.16 12.90 6.29
C ALA A 40 25.25 12.14 7.04
N ASP A 41 25.51 12.53 8.30
CA ASP A 41 26.40 11.77 9.20
C ASP A 41 25.71 10.49 9.65
N LEU A 42 24.40 10.54 9.85
CA LEU A 42 23.55 9.39 10.18
C LEU A 42 22.27 9.43 9.34
N ALA A 43 21.97 8.34 8.64
CA ALA A 43 20.69 8.14 7.99
C ALA A 43 19.90 7.02 8.69
N ILE A 44 18.66 7.30 9.08
CA ILE A 44 17.72 6.32 9.62
C ILE A 44 16.69 6.07 8.52
N ILE A 45 16.67 4.86 7.95
CA ILE A 45 15.95 4.53 6.73
C ILE A 45 14.94 3.41 6.97
N ASP A 46 13.70 3.61 6.50
CA ASP A 46 12.66 2.58 6.48
C ASP A 46 13.11 1.36 5.68
N CYS A 47 12.89 0.17 6.22
CA CYS A 47 13.15 -1.10 5.57
C CYS A 47 12.17 -2.19 6.04
N ALA A 48 10.90 -1.83 6.19
CA ALA A 48 9.89 -2.73 6.74
C ALA A 48 9.71 -4.01 5.91
N TYR A 49 10.01 -3.96 4.62
CA TYR A 49 9.90 -5.11 3.71
C TYR A 49 11.27 -5.68 3.30
N ALA A 50 12.25 -5.64 4.21
CA ALA A 50 13.64 -6.04 3.96
C ALA A 50 13.80 -7.34 3.17
N THR A 51 13.09 -8.38 3.56
CA THR A 51 13.17 -9.74 2.96
C THR A 51 12.19 -9.96 1.81
N GLN A 52 11.35 -8.99 1.50
CA GLN A 52 10.34 -9.13 0.46
C GLN A 52 10.90 -8.67 -0.89
N THR A 53 10.63 -9.46 -1.92
CA THR A 53 11.14 -9.18 -3.27
C THR A 53 10.03 -8.84 -4.27
N PHE A 54 8.76 -8.88 -3.86
CA PHE A 54 7.64 -8.62 -4.76
C PHE A 54 7.46 -7.13 -5.04
N THR A 55 7.02 -6.84 -6.25
CA THR A 55 6.76 -5.51 -6.78
C THR A 55 5.24 -5.27 -6.97
N ALA A 56 4.85 -4.04 -7.31
CA ALA A 56 3.48 -3.75 -7.74
C ALA A 56 3.08 -4.55 -9.00
N ALA A 57 4.03 -4.82 -9.91
CA ALA A 57 3.80 -5.66 -11.09
C ALA A 57 3.52 -7.11 -10.72
N ASP A 58 4.26 -7.67 -9.75
CA ASP A 58 4.02 -9.02 -9.25
C ASP A 58 2.65 -9.13 -8.58
N TRP A 59 2.27 -8.10 -7.82
CA TRP A 59 0.95 -8.02 -7.22
C TRP A 59 -0.15 -8.06 -8.28
N LEU A 60 -0.03 -7.25 -9.31
CA LEU A 60 -1.00 -7.19 -10.41
C LEU A 60 -1.09 -8.52 -11.17
N TYR A 61 0.04 -9.16 -11.42
CA TYR A 61 0.07 -10.48 -12.04
C TYR A 61 -0.69 -11.53 -11.21
N GLN A 62 -0.47 -11.58 -9.90
CA GLN A 62 -1.19 -12.49 -9.00
C GLN A 62 -2.67 -12.14 -8.91
N PHE A 63 -3.02 -10.87 -8.86
CA PHE A 63 -4.39 -10.39 -8.88
C PHE A 63 -5.13 -10.85 -10.14
N ASN A 64 -4.53 -10.67 -11.32
CA ASN A 64 -5.11 -11.12 -12.58
C ASN A 64 -5.31 -12.64 -12.62
N LYS A 65 -4.33 -13.41 -12.12
CA LYS A 65 -4.49 -14.87 -11.97
C LYS A 65 -5.68 -15.28 -11.09
N LEU A 66 -5.93 -14.55 -10.00
CA LEU A 66 -7.10 -14.79 -9.16
C LEU A 66 -8.39 -14.51 -9.93
N LEU A 67 -8.43 -13.44 -10.70
CA LEU A 67 -9.59 -13.09 -11.52
C LEU A 67 -9.89 -14.12 -12.61
N GLU A 68 -8.87 -14.77 -13.18
CA GLU A 68 -9.03 -15.84 -14.17
C GLU A 68 -9.64 -17.11 -13.57
N ARG A 69 -9.34 -17.37 -12.29
CA ARG A 69 -9.78 -18.58 -11.58
C ARG A 69 -11.14 -18.44 -10.91
N SER A 70 -11.64 -17.24 -10.76
CA SER A 70 -12.87 -16.94 -10.06
C SER A 70 -13.72 -15.94 -10.82
N ASN A 71 -15.01 -16.25 -10.97
CA ASN A 71 -16.01 -15.32 -11.55
C ASN A 71 -16.76 -14.53 -10.48
N HIS A 72 -16.37 -14.66 -9.20
CA HIS A 72 -17.03 -13.99 -8.09
C HIS A 72 -16.66 -12.51 -7.99
N ASN A 73 -17.54 -11.74 -7.37
CA ASN A 73 -17.24 -10.40 -6.90
C ASN A 73 -16.18 -10.45 -5.79
N LEU A 74 -15.37 -9.43 -5.69
CA LEU A 74 -14.24 -9.35 -4.77
C LEU A 74 -14.50 -8.34 -3.67
N LEU A 75 -14.09 -8.66 -2.44
CA LEU A 75 -13.95 -7.73 -1.33
C LEU A 75 -12.47 -7.55 -1.00
N MET A 76 -12.04 -6.30 -0.90
CA MET A 76 -10.68 -5.96 -0.52
C MET A 76 -10.70 -4.97 0.66
N PRO A 77 -10.47 -5.45 1.89
CA PRO A 77 -10.19 -4.58 3.03
C PRO A 77 -8.83 -3.92 2.84
N VAL A 78 -8.79 -2.58 2.90
CA VAL A 78 -7.59 -1.78 2.61
C VAL A 78 -7.47 -0.61 3.60
N PRO A 79 -6.27 -0.12 3.90
CA PRO A 79 -6.13 1.14 4.64
C PRO A 79 -6.80 2.28 3.89
N LYS A 80 -7.59 3.07 4.60
CA LYS A 80 -8.26 4.24 4.01
C LYS A 80 -7.26 5.31 3.52
N ASN A 81 -6.09 5.42 4.15
CA ASN A 81 -5.04 6.37 3.77
C ASN A 81 -3.98 5.65 2.92
N GLY A 82 -3.64 6.19 1.75
CA GLY A 82 -2.60 5.64 0.88
C GLY A 82 -3.05 4.44 0.06
N ARG A 83 -2.63 3.24 0.42
CA ARG A 83 -2.76 1.99 -0.36
C ARG A 83 -4.15 1.69 -0.93
N GLY A 84 -5.22 2.04 -0.23
CA GLY A 84 -6.57 1.73 -0.72
C GLY A 84 -6.88 2.38 -2.07
N LEU A 85 -6.64 3.68 -2.19
CA LEU A 85 -6.86 4.41 -3.45
C LEU A 85 -5.80 4.09 -4.51
N GLU A 86 -4.58 3.77 -4.10
CA GLU A 86 -3.53 3.32 -5.02
C GLU A 86 -3.90 1.99 -5.68
N LEU A 87 -4.38 1.03 -4.90
CA LEU A 87 -4.91 -0.23 -5.44
C LEU A 87 -6.12 -0.01 -6.36
N ALA A 88 -7.04 0.88 -5.98
CA ALA A 88 -8.16 1.25 -6.82
C ALA A 88 -7.71 1.79 -8.18
N ALA A 89 -6.75 2.71 -8.20
CA ALA A 89 -6.18 3.27 -9.42
C ALA A 89 -5.46 2.20 -10.26
N LEU A 90 -4.65 1.36 -9.63
CA LEU A 90 -3.92 0.28 -10.30
C LEU A 90 -4.89 -0.72 -10.95
N ILE A 91 -5.92 -1.17 -10.22
CA ILE A 91 -6.92 -2.10 -10.73
C ILE A 91 -7.61 -1.51 -11.96
N LEU A 92 -8.12 -0.29 -11.87
CA LEU A 92 -8.85 0.34 -12.97
C LEU A 92 -7.95 0.64 -14.19
N SER A 93 -6.68 0.96 -13.98
CA SER A 93 -5.76 1.23 -15.09
C SER A 93 -5.50 -0.01 -15.96
N GLN A 94 -5.68 -1.20 -15.42
CA GLN A 94 -5.42 -2.48 -16.08
C GLN A 94 -6.68 -3.28 -16.40
N ARG A 95 -7.75 -3.04 -15.66
CA ARG A 95 -8.98 -3.83 -15.69
C ARG A 95 -10.21 -2.93 -15.74
N SER A 96 -10.38 -2.23 -16.85
CA SER A 96 -11.56 -1.38 -17.12
C SER A 96 -12.89 -2.16 -17.22
N ASP A 97 -12.81 -3.49 -17.28
CA ASP A 97 -13.95 -4.41 -17.28
C ASP A 97 -14.53 -4.65 -15.86
N LEU A 98 -13.85 -4.19 -14.81
CA LEU A 98 -14.30 -4.36 -13.42
C LEU A 98 -15.07 -3.12 -12.96
N LYS A 99 -16.14 -3.37 -12.20
CA LYS A 99 -16.86 -2.33 -11.47
C LYS A 99 -16.19 -2.08 -10.13
N LEU A 100 -15.62 -0.88 -9.94
CA LEU A 100 -15.05 -0.48 -8.67
C LEU A 100 -16.13 0.08 -7.74
N ILE A 101 -16.16 -0.38 -6.50
CA ILE A 101 -17.03 0.14 -5.45
C ILE A 101 -16.14 0.57 -4.28
N LEU A 102 -16.16 1.85 -3.95
CA LEU A 102 -15.47 2.40 -2.78
C LEU A 102 -16.47 2.58 -1.64
N ASP A 103 -16.08 2.18 -0.43
CA ASP A 103 -16.86 2.55 0.75
C ASP A 103 -16.83 4.06 1.00
N GLU A 104 -17.69 4.55 1.89
CA GLU A 104 -17.81 5.97 2.22
C GLU A 104 -16.47 6.60 2.65
N SER A 105 -15.65 5.86 3.40
CA SER A 105 -14.38 6.37 3.92
C SER A 105 -13.35 6.59 2.80
N LEU A 106 -13.24 5.66 1.88
CA LEU A 106 -12.39 5.75 0.71
C LEU A 106 -12.91 6.78 -0.30
N PHE A 107 -14.22 6.85 -0.50
CA PHE A 107 -14.83 7.84 -1.38
C PHE A 107 -14.59 9.25 -0.88
N LYS A 108 -14.67 9.48 0.43
CA LYS A 108 -14.32 10.78 1.05
C LYS A 108 -12.87 11.16 0.77
N GLN A 109 -11.93 10.23 0.90
CA GLN A 109 -10.52 10.46 0.57
C GLN A 109 -10.31 10.75 -0.91
N TYR A 110 -10.94 9.97 -1.79
CA TYR A 110 -10.91 10.21 -3.22
C TYR A 110 -11.35 11.64 -3.55
N THR A 111 -12.46 12.11 -2.96
CA THR A 111 -12.97 13.47 -3.15
C THR A 111 -11.96 14.53 -2.69
N GLN A 112 -11.27 14.29 -1.57
CA GLN A 112 -10.23 15.21 -1.09
C GLN A 112 -9.01 15.24 -2.02
N LEU A 113 -8.61 14.11 -2.60
CA LEU A 113 -7.54 14.07 -3.61
C LEU A 113 -7.90 14.86 -4.86
N GLU A 114 -9.13 14.69 -5.38
CA GLU A 114 -9.60 15.44 -6.53
C GLU A 114 -9.60 16.96 -6.27
N GLN A 115 -10.16 17.37 -5.14
CA GLN A 115 -10.27 18.78 -4.76
C GLN A 115 -8.91 19.46 -4.62
N ASN A 116 -7.93 18.76 -4.08
CA ASN A 116 -6.60 19.30 -3.80
C ASN A 116 -5.54 18.96 -4.85
N LYS A 117 -5.89 18.21 -5.89
CA LYS A 117 -5.00 17.78 -6.99
C LYS A 117 -3.71 17.11 -6.48
N LEU A 118 -3.83 16.21 -5.50
CA LEU A 118 -2.70 15.60 -4.78
C LEU A 118 -2.19 14.29 -5.41
N TRP A 119 -2.51 14.01 -6.64
CA TRP A 119 -2.07 12.81 -7.35
C TRP A 119 -1.19 13.10 -8.57
N LEU A 120 -0.41 12.11 -8.99
CA LEU A 120 0.47 12.20 -10.16
C LEU A 120 -0.30 12.50 -11.45
N LYS A 121 -1.45 11.84 -11.63
CA LYS A 121 -2.39 12.04 -12.72
C LYS A 121 -3.80 11.76 -12.23
N PRO A 122 -4.81 12.45 -12.75
CA PRO A 122 -6.18 12.21 -12.34
C PRO A 122 -6.63 10.79 -12.75
N TYR A 123 -7.21 10.07 -11.81
CA TYR A 123 -7.87 8.80 -12.04
C TYR A 123 -9.37 8.97 -11.80
N ASN A 124 -10.18 8.51 -12.73
CA ASN A 124 -11.63 8.45 -12.51
C ASN A 124 -11.96 7.18 -11.72
N LEU A 125 -11.97 7.29 -10.39
CA LEU A 125 -12.34 6.19 -9.49
C LEU A 125 -13.85 6.10 -9.24
N LYS A 126 -14.67 6.82 -10.01
CA LYS A 126 -16.13 6.67 -9.97
C LYS A 126 -16.50 5.30 -10.55
N SER A 127 -17.58 4.72 -10.01
CA SER A 127 -18.06 3.41 -10.43
C SER A 127 -18.10 3.28 -11.95
N THR A 128 -17.48 2.23 -12.46
CA THR A 128 -17.57 1.82 -13.86
C THR A 128 -18.66 0.75 -14.01
N ASP A 129 -19.20 0.62 -15.22
CA ASP A 129 -20.16 -0.45 -15.54
C ASP A 129 -19.40 -1.73 -15.88
N GLY A 130 -19.23 -2.59 -14.89
CA GLY A 130 -18.55 -3.88 -15.05
C GLY A 130 -19.43 -5.07 -14.65
N ILE A 131 -19.17 -6.23 -15.25
CA ILE A 131 -19.88 -7.47 -14.95
C ILE A 131 -19.51 -7.99 -13.55
N ARG A 132 -18.25 -7.79 -13.14
CA ARG A 132 -17.75 -8.16 -11.82
C ARG A 132 -17.35 -6.93 -11.02
N SER A 133 -17.61 -6.93 -9.73
CA SER A 133 -17.24 -5.83 -8.85
C SER A 133 -16.04 -6.15 -7.97
N VAL A 134 -15.24 -5.12 -7.72
CA VAL A 134 -14.23 -5.07 -6.66
C VAL A 134 -14.69 -4.04 -5.65
N HIS A 135 -15.05 -4.49 -4.47
CA HIS A 135 -15.51 -3.66 -3.36
C HIS A 135 -14.33 -3.41 -2.41
N LEU A 136 -13.84 -2.16 -2.36
CA LEU A 136 -12.81 -1.74 -1.43
C LEU A 136 -13.44 -1.09 -0.21
N ILE A 137 -13.04 -1.55 0.99
CA ILE A 137 -13.47 -0.98 2.27
C ILE A 137 -12.28 -0.47 3.07
N GLY A 138 -12.39 0.76 3.61
CA GLY A 138 -11.34 1.45 4.36
C GLY A 138 -11.15 0.93 5.79
N ASP A 139 -11.23 -0.38 5.98
CA ASP A 139 -11.09 -1.07 7.26
C ASP A 139 -10.25 -2.36 7.09
N PRO A 140 -8.91 -2.25 7.04
CA PRO A 140 -8.02 -3.35 6.66
C PRO A 140 -8.06 -4.53 7.63
N GLN A 141 -8.45 -4.30 8.88
CA GLN A 141 -8.53 -5.35 9.92
C GLN A 141 -9.95 -5.86 10.14
N ILE A 142 -10.94 -5.31 9.40
CA ILE A 142 -12.36 -5.68 9.47
C ILE A 142 -12.89 -5.56 10.91
N GLN A 143 -12.62 -4.41 11.54
CA GLN A 143 -12.98 -4.18 12.94
C GLN A 143 -14.40 -3.65 13.11
N LEU A 144 -14.91 -2.93 12.11
CA LEU A 144 -16.25 -2.35 12.16
C LEU A 144 -17.32 -3.41 11.90
N ASP A 145 -18.45 -3.34 12.61
CA ASP A 145 -19.54 -4.30 12.46
C ASP A 145 -20.06 -4.39 11.01
N LYS A 146 -20.20 -3.24 10.34
CA LYS A 146 -20.59 -3.21 8.92
C LYS A 146 -19.58 -3.92 8.01
N SER A 147 -18.28 -3.81 8.31
CA SER A 147 -17.22 -4.49 7.56
C SER A 147 -17.25 -6.00 7.81
N ARG A 148 -17.53 -6.43 9.03
CA ARG A 148 -17.69 -7.85 9.40
C ARG A 148 -18.89 -8.49 8.70
N GLN A 149 -20.05 -7.85 8.74
CA GLN A 149 -21.26 -8.33 8.06
C GLN A 149 -21.00 -8.47 6.54
N LEU A 150 -20.33 -7.49 5.94
CA LEU A 150 -19.97 -7.55 4.54
C LEU A 150 -18.98 -8.69 4.25
N ALA A 151 -17.94 -8.86 5.07
CA ALA A 151 -16.98 -9.96 4.94
C ALA A 151 -17.65 -11.33 5.08
N GLU A 152 -18.56 -11.51 6.03
CA GLU A 152 -19.36 -12.75 6.19
C GLU A 152 -20.21 -13.06 4.95
N TRP A 153 -20.76 -12.04 4.33
CA TRP A 153 -21.50 -12.21 3.07
C TRP A 153 -20.56 -12.66 1.94
N TYR A 154 -19.37 -12.02 1.81
CA TYR A 154 -18.38 -12.37 0.79
C TYR A 154 -17.74 -13.74 1.02
N LEU A 155 -17.56 -14.20 2.24
CA LEU A 155 -17.10 -15.56 2.54
C LEU A 155 -18.04 -16.63 1.97
N LYS A 156 -19.33 -16.32 1.84
CA LYS A 156 -20.36 -17.24 1.31
C LYS A 156 -20.61 -17.05 -0.19
N ASN A 157 -20.47 -15.83 -0.72
CA ASN A 157 -20.99 -15.46 -2.04
C ASN A 157 -19.94 -14.82 -2.96
N GLY A 158 -18.70 -14.67 -2.48
CA GLY A 158 -17.67 -13.93 -3.21
C GLY A 158 -16.26 -14.45 -2.91
N THR A 159 -15.31 -13.57 -3.07
CA THR A 159 -13.89 -13.83 -2.75
C THR A 159 -13.35 -12.65 -1.96
N ILE A 160 -12.59 -12.91 -0.91
CA ILE A 160 -11.90 -11.87 -0.12
C ILE A 160 -10.41 -11.89 -0.43
N ILE A 161 -9.83 -10.70 -0.65
CA ILE A 161 -8.39 -10.50 -0.84
C ILE A 161 -7.88 -9.54 0.24
N LEU A 162 -7.07 -10.05 1.17
CA LEU A 162 -6.39 -9.25 2.18
C LEU A 162 -5.15 -8.62 1.56
N SER A 163 -5.08 -7.29 1.53
CA SER A 163 -4.05 -6.53 0.82
C SER A 163 -2.86 -6.14 1.70
N GLY A 164 -2.84 -6.55 2.95
CA GLY A 164 -1.79 -6.22 3.92
C GLY A 164 -1.69 -7.23 5.05
N THR A 165 -0.78 -6.96 5.98
CA THR A 165 -0.58 -7.78 7.17
C THR A 165 -1.82 -7.74 8.08
N CYS A 166 -2.25 -8.91 8.53
CA CYS A 166 -3.30 -9.05 9.52
C CYS A 166 -2.71 -8.89 10.92
N TYR A 167 -3.35 -8.08 11.75
CA TYR A 167 -2.93 -7.91 13.13
C TYR A 167 -3.48 -9.05 13.99
N LYS A 168 -2.69 -9.45 14.97
CA LYS A 168 -3.08 -10.47 15.94
C LYS A 168 -4.44 -10.13 16.56
N ASP A 169 -5.28 -11.12 16.70
CA ASP A 169 -6.64 -11.05 17.26
C ASP A 169 -7.63 -10.19 16.44
N SER A 170 -7.26 -9.74 15.23
CA SER A 170 -8.21 -9.05 14.34
C SER A 170 -9.13 -10.03 13.62
N TYR A 171 -10.29 -9.55 13.16
CA TYR A 171 -11.20 -10.37 12.35
C TYR A 171 -10.55 -10.77 11.01
N ALA A 172 -9.70 -9.89 10.43
CA ALA A 172 -8.93 -10.21 9.24
C ALA A 172 -8.00 -11.42 9.46
N GLU A 173 -7.33 -11.51 10.64
CA GLU A 173 -6.52 -12.68 10.98
C GLU A 173 -7.38 -13.95 11.13
N GLN A 174 -8.55 -13.84 11.77
CA GLN A 174 -9.44 -14.99 11.93
C GLN A 174 -9.88 -15.57 10.60
N ILE A 175 -10.25 -14.73 9.63
CA ILE A 175 -10.69 -15.18 8.31
C ILE A 175 -9.52 -15.56 7.39
N SER A 176 -8.29 -15.06 7.62
CA SER A 176 -7.12 -15.40 6.81
C SER A 176 -6.78 -16.89 6.82
N ARG A 177 -7.24 -17.62 7.84
CA ARG A 177 -7.13 -19.08 7.98
C ARG A 177 -8.22 -19.86 7.23
N GLN A 178 -9.13 -19.17 6.56
CA GLN A 178 -10.20 -19.75 5.75
C GLN A 178 -9.86 -19.65 4.26
N HIS A 179 -10.84 -19.82 3.37
CA HIS A 179 -10.68 -19.67 1.92
C HIS A 179 -10.60 -18.18 1.50
N VAL A 180 -9.53 -17.49 1.95
CA VAL A 180 -9.26 -16.08 1.69
C VAL A 180 -7.87 -15.96 1.06
N HIS A 181 -7.72 -15.07 0.10
CA HIS A 181 -6.43 -14.82 -0.53
C HIS A 181 -5.71 -13.66 0.18
N THR A 182 -4.39 -13.80 0.34
CA THR A 182 -3.54 -12.71 0.83
C THR A 182 -2.61 -12.26 -0.28
N LEU A 183 -2.76 -11.02 -0.73
CA LEU A 183 -1.91 -10.36 -1.72
C LEU A 183 -1.41 -9.05 -1.14
N ILE A 184 -0.26 -9.09 -0.48
CA ILE A 184 0.32 -7.90 0.16
C ILE A 184 0.82 -6.95 -0.94
N TYR A 185 0.29 -5.73 -0.97
CA TYR A 185 0.75 -4.68 -1.86
C TYR A 185 1.93 -3.94 -1.23
N PRO A 186 3.06 -3.73 -1.95
CA PRO A 186 4.24 -3.08 -1.40
C PRO A 186 3.97 -1.59 -1.14
N ILE A 187 4.28 -1.15 0.08
CA ILE A 187 4.16 0.27 0.52
C ILE A 187 5.37 0.73 1.35
N HIS A 188 6.33 -0.15 1.53
CA HIS A 188 7.63 0.12 2.17
C HIS A 188 8.75 -0.40 1.27
N PRO A 189 9.95 0.16 1.35
CA PRO A 189 11.07 -0.32 0.56
C PRO A 189 11.54 -1.69 1.06
N ASN A 190 11.99 -2.49 0.12
CA ASN A 190 12.76 -3.69 0.39
C ASN A 190 14.27 -3.38 0.43
N LEU A 191 15.06 -4.38 0.80
CA LEU A 191 16.51 -4.20 0.94
C LEU A 191 17.19 -3.74 -0.36
N THR A 192 16.73 -4.19 -1.51
CA THR A 192 17.28 -3.78 -2.81
C THR A 192 17.05 -2.29 -3.05
N MET A 193 15.83 -1.80 -2.80
CA MET A 193 15.49 -0.37 -2.93
C MET A 193 16.31 0.49 -1.95
N VAL A 194 16.49 0.01 -0.72
CA VAL A 194 17.31 0.70 0.29
C VAL A 194 18.78 0.77 -0.14
N LYS A 195 19.34 -0.32 -0.68
CA LYS A 195 20.72 -0.33 -1.20
C LYS A 195 20.90 0.65 -2.35
N GLU A 196 19.94 0.73 -3.27
CA GLU A 196 19.99 1.71 -4.36
C GLU A 196 19.88 3.15 -3.81
N LEU A 197 19.00 3.39 -2.83
CA LEU A 197 18.90 4.69 -2.17
C LEU A 197 20.24 5.09 -1.53
N ILE A 198 20.88 4.18 -0.78
CA ILE A 198 22.19 4.45 -0.15
C ILE A 198 23.26 4.77 -1.20
N LYS A 199 23.28 4.05 -2.32
CA LYS A 199 24.25 4.25 -3.40
C LYS A 199 24.15 5.64 -4.06
N HIS A 200 22.95 6.22 -4.09
CA HIS A 200 22.74 7.54 -4.69
C HIS A 200 22.90 8.70 -3.69
N ASN A 201 23.30 8.40 -2.45
CA ASN A 201 23.42 9.37 -1.37
C ASN A 201 24.80 9.27 -0.67
N TYR A 202 25.12 10.22 0.18
CA TYR A 202 26.42 10.33 0.86
C TYR A 202 26.24 10.18 2.38
N PHE A 203 25.90 8.98 2.84
CA PHE A 203 25.69 8.69 4.27
C PHE A 203 26.95 8.11 4.90
N LYS A 204 27.42 8.69 6.04
CA LYS A 204 28.54 8.13 6.80
C LYS A 204 28.14 6.89 7.59
N LYS A 205 26.91 6.87 8.09
CA LYS A 205 26.34 5.75 8.82
C LYS A 205 24.87 5.59 8.46
N VAL A 206 24.42 4.34 8.29
CA VAL A 206 23.02 4.01 8.05
C VAL A 206 22.49 3.09 9.15
N VAL A 207 21.28 3.37 9.61
CA VAL A 207 20.50 2.51 10.49
C VAL A 207 19.18 2.21 9.83
N LEU A 208 18.84 0.94 9.71
CA LEU A 208 17.54 0.52 9.20
C LEU A 208 16.55 0.38 10.36
N PHE A 209 15.33 0.85 10.13
CA PHE A 209 14.24 0.68 11.09
C PHE A 209 13.04 0.01 10.44
N HIS A 210 12.02 -0.34 11.21
CA HIS A 210 10.87 -1.16 10.80
C HIS A 210 11.21 -2.59 10.36
N SER A 211 12.47 -2.99 10.33
CA SER A 211 12.86 -4.36 10.09
C SER A 211 12.93 -5.12 11.42
N GLN A 212 12.46 -6.37 11.42
CA GLN A 212 12.66 -7.29 12.55
C GLN A 212 14.02 -7.98 12.51
N GLU A 213 14.77 -7.82 11.42
CA GLU A 213 16.06 -8.44 11.17
C GLU A 213 17.19 -7.42 11.29
N ILE A 214 18.33 -7.84 11.83
CA ILE A 214 19.58 -7.07 11.76
C ILE A 214 20.11 -7.25 10.34
N ILE A 215 20.11 -6.19 9.55
CA ILE A 215 20.60 -6.21 8.18
C ILE A 215 21.93 -5.45 8.16
N GLU A 216 23.00 -6.18 7.85
CA GLU A 216 24.30 -5.57 7.52
C GLU A 216 24.26 -5.09 6.07
N ILE A 217 24.65 -3.84 5.84
CA ILE A 217 24.67 -3.18 4.54
C ILE A 217 26.12 -3.07 4.06
#